data_11a8a2fb94fbc3ee3627352b0d7933ff
#
_entry.id   11a8a2fb94fbc3ee3627352b0d7933ff
#
_cell.length_a   1.000
_cell.length_b   1.000
_cell.length_c   1.000
_cell.angle_alpha   90.00
_cell.angle_beta   90.00
_cell.angle_gamma   90.00
#
_symmetry.space_group_name_H-M   'P 1'
#
loop_
_entity.id
_entity.type
_entity.pdbx_description
1 polymer ?
#
loop_
_entity_poly.entity_id
_entity_poly.type
_entity_poly.pdbx_seq_one_letter_code
_entity_poly.pdbx_strand_id
1 'polypeptide(L)'
;YYADVYNDTGGFCNWDSNGNHIYAEFKLGGDKLDLYPDVALGRLSCRNTREVNAVVDKIIHYESGPADPSWFNKMVLVSGDGFLDQEDLDISWNTNALSNGAYTIYAQSTNNESISGPIDMIHVTIDKTKPTTLTFNHDDHLITGLNYPFPPVAEIVSVSEGDILGNTDYSYTPTEREAYLNDQLHWANLQYSSGILKIRGKTYDPRPYGVETSIHVWVNNSGGTTVFDVTKTGYKMYYEGEWTTGEQLLLGRAGAAYYMPYEFQKTFLWSSNGQWTGQTEVIDTISEGAGFVFFSGHGSPAVWSNHYPGIPGNRKNAEVKGLFVLNIGLPVFPMDKISNPYKNPVVVVGGCHNSMFNVSTIPTLLDTKNLHMTHSYGFPTAECWSERFVRLPKKGAIATMGNTGYGYGILNEYCTVGGLDNYITTEFFVQYGTHGRHVLGEAYAGTLTEYISHFKGLGEWDVAHQKTVEQWVLLGDPSLLIGGYPS
;
A
#
# COMPACT_ATOMS: atom_id res chain seq x y z
N TYR A 1 12.60 18.24 -13.67
CA TYR A 1 12.79 19.33 -14.65
C TYR A 1 13.54 20.51 -14.05
N TYR A 2 12.99 21.22 -13.04
CA TYR A 2 13.68 22.39 -12.48
C TYR A 2 14.80 22.04 -11.48
N ALA A 3 14.86 20.82 -10.98
CA ALA A 3 15.90 20.38 -10.06
C ALA A 3 17.11 19.77 -10.77
N ASP A 4 16.91 19.18 -11.92
CA ASP A 4 17.92 18.56 -12.78
C ASP A 4 18.25 19.53 -13.92
N VAL A 5 19.26 20.36 -13.70
CA VAL A 5 19.65 21.47 -14.59
C VAL A 5 20.83 21.07 -15.48
N TYR A 6 21.78 20.30 -14.95
CA TYR A 6 22.97 19.85 -15.61
C TYR A 6 23.03 18.32 -15.70
N ASN A 7 23.49 17.83 -16.84
CA ASN A 7 23.76 16.39 -17.02
C ASN A 7 25.14 16.01 -16.47
N ASP A 8 25.43 14.72 -16.41
CA ASP A 8 26.69 14.13 -15.90
C ASP A 8 27.97 14.69 -16.60
N THR A 9 27.85 15.32 -17.76
CA THR A 9 28.99 15.94 -18.48
C THR A 9 29.08 17.43 -18.22
N GLY A 10 28.22 18.01 -17.39
CA GLY A 10 28.18 19.43 -17.05
C GLY A 10 27.50 20.32 -18.10
N GLY A 11 26.84 19.74 -19.10
CA GLY A 11 25.96 20.45 -20.02
C GLY A 11 24.55 20.62 -19.46
N PHE A 12 23.76 21.58 -19.99
CA PHE A 12 22.35 21.68 -19.59
C PHE A 12 21.57 20.46 -19.98
N CYS A 13 20.73 20.00 -19.08
CA CYS A 13 19.78 18.92 -19.36
C CYS A 13 18.79 19.28 -20.45
N ASN A 14 18.66 18.42 -21.45
CA ASN A 14 17.66 18.53 -22.49
C ASN A 14 16.57 17.50 -22.28
N TRP A 15 15.47 17.92 -21.68
CA TRP A 15 14.31 17.08 -21.35
C TRP A 15 13.48 16.64 -22.56
N ASP A 16 13.81 17.09 -23.75
CA ASP A 16 13.28 16.68 -25.05
C ASP A 16 14.47 16.41 -26.00
N SER A 17 15.27 15.41 -25.66
CA SER A 17 16.52 15.10 -26.36
C SER A 17 16.31 14.54 -27.76
N ASN A 18 15.12 14.01 -28.06
CA ASN A 18 14.71 13.52 -29.37
C ASN A 18 13.93 14.55 -30.21
N GLY A 19 13.56 15.72 -29.60
CA GLY A 19 12.94 16.84 -30.31
C GLY A 19 11.47 16.61 -30.72
N ASN A 20 10.75 15.71 -30.06
CA ASN A 20 9.36 15.37 -30.39
C ASN A 20 8.31 16.14 -29.60
N HIS A 21 8.73 17.06 -28.70
CA HIS A 21 7.89 17.88 -27.81
C HIS A 21 7.13 17.08 -26.74
N ILE A 22 7.58 15.85 -26.44
CA ILE A 22 7.14 15.05 -25.31
C ILE A 22 8.32 15.00 -24.36
N TYR A 23 8.22 15.70 -23.23
CA TYR A 23 9.33 15.86 -22.28
C TYR A 23 9.44 14.65 -21.34
N ALA A 24 10.67 14.25 -21.04
CA ALA A 24 10.97 13.14 -20.14
C ALA A 24 10.41 11.78 -20.60
N GLU A 25 10.41 11.53 -21.90
CA GLU A 25 9.82 10.33 -22.46
C GLU A 25 10.69 9.09 -22.26
N PHE A 26 10.21 8.13 -21.44
CA PHE A 26 10.87 6.85 -21.19
C PHE A 26 10.40 5.77 -22.19
N LYS A 27 11.11 5.63 -23.31
CA LYS A 27 10.90 4.54 -24.28
C LYS A 27 12.16 4.31 -25.10
N LEU A 28 12.18 3.26 -25.89
CA LEU A 28 13.25 3.06 -26.88
C LEU A 28 13.31 4.25 -27.86
N GLY A 29 14.44 4.96 -27.87
CA GLY A 29 14.59 6.24 -28.61
C GLY A 29 13.93 7.45 -27.95
N GLY A 30 13.52 7.35 -26.70
CA GLY A 30 13.05 8.46 -25.88
C GLY A 30 14.15 9.36 -25.36
N ASP A 31 13.84 10.16 -24.34
CA ASP A 31 14.75 11.16 -23.79
C ASP A 31 15.87 10.53 -22.95
N LYS A 32 17.01 11.22 -22.92
CA LYS A 32 18.17 10.86 -22.09
C LYS A 32 18.22 11.80 -20.90
N LEU A 33 17.82 11.27 -19.74
CA LEU A 33 17.77 12.00 -18.48
C LEU A 33 18.69 11.35 -17.46
N ASP A 34 19.39 12.12 -16.65
CA ASP A 34 20.11 11.58 -15.50
C ASP A 34 19.27 11.58 -14.23
N LEU A 35 18.37 12.54 -14.09
CA LEU A 35 17.40 12.71 -12.99
C LEU A 35 18.01 13.03 -11.62
N TYR A 36 19.33 13.17 -11.51
CA TYR A 36 19.96 13.57 -10.26
C TYR A 36 19.69 15.06 -10.00
N PRO A 37 19.18 15.42 -8.83
CA PRO A 37 18.91 16.82 -8.55
C PRO A 37 20.21 17.61 -8.32
N ASP A 38 20.44 18.63 -9.13
CA ASP A 38 21.53 19.61 -8.92
C ASP A 38 21.21 20.63 -7.85
N VAL A 39 19.93 20.90 -7.65
CA VAL A 39 19.42 21.86 -6.67
C VAL A 39 18.26 21.28 -5.88
N ALA A 40 18.18 21.66 -4.62
CA ALA A 40 17.03 21.34 -3.80
C ALA A 40 15.83 22.20 -4.23
N LEU A 41 14.78 21.56 -4.70
CA LEU A 41 13.58 22.22 -5.21
C LEU A 41 12.36 21.93 -4.35
N GLY A 42 11.62 22.96 -3.97
CA GLY A 42 10.31 22.87 -3.34
C GLY A 42 9.30 23.79 -4.01
N ARG A 43 8.04 23.47 -3.88
CA ARG A 43 6.94 24.29 -4.44
C ARG A 43 6.10 24.88 -3.31
N LEU A 44 5.97 26.19 -3.28
CA LEU A 44 4.95 26.88 -2.51
C LEU A 44 3.67 26.93 -3.35
N SER A 45 2.80 25.93 -3.20
CA SER A 45 1.59 25.74 -4.02
C SER A 45 0.48 26.72 -3.66
N CYS A 46 0.73 28.02 -3.89
CA CYS A 46 -0.18 29.12 -3.58
C CYS A 46 -0.78 29.70 -4.87
N ARG A 47 -2.10 29.91 -4.89
CA ARG A 47 -2.84 30.45 -6.06
C ARG A 47 -3.26 31.91 -5.88
N ASN A 48 -3.20 32.42 -4.66
CA ASN A 48 -3.62 33.78 -4.33
C ASN A 48 -2.88 34.30 -3.08
N THR A 49 -2.95 35.61 -2.85
CA THR A 49 -2.27 36.28 -1.72
C THR A 49 -2.65 35.72 -0.35
N ARG A 50 -3.91 35.28 -0.15
CA ARG A 50 -4.35 34.70 1.13
C ARG A 50 -3.62 33.40 1.43
N GLU A 51 -3.44 32.54 0.41
CA GLU A 51 -2.71 31.28 0.53
C GLU A 51 -1.21 31.54 0.74
N VAL A 52 -0.63 32.51 0.02
CA VAL A 52 0.77 32.95 0.25
C VAL A 52 0.94 33.40 1.70
N ASN A 53 0.07 34.28 2.21
CA ASN A 53 0.17 34.75 3.56
C ASN A 53 0.07 33.63 4.59
N ALA A 54 -0.81 32.64 4.36
CA ALA A 54 -0.97 31.51 5.27
C ALA A 54 0.27 30.60 5.31
N VAL A 55 0.89 30.35 4.16
CA VAL A 55 2.10 29.51 4.06
C VAL A 55 3.33 30.26 4.61
N VAL A 56 3.54 31.50 4.20
CA VAL A 56 4.68 32.33 4.64
C VAL A 56 4.62 32.62 6.15
N ASP A 57 3.42 32.91 6.70
CA ASP A 57 3.24 33.08 8.16
C ASP A 57 3.72 31.86 8.95
N LYS A 58 3.40 30.66 8.47
CA LYS A 58 3.87 29.41 9.11
C LYS A 58 5.38 29.24 8.99
N ILE A 59 5.96 29.52 7.82
CA ILE A 59 7.41 29.40 7.59
C ILE A 59 8.13 30.36 8.54
N ILE A 60 7.77 31.66 8.56
CA ILE A 60 8.38 32.65 9.44
C ILE A 60 8.28 32.23 10.91
N HIS A 61 7.12 31.75 11.31
CA HIS A 61 6.94 31.28 12.69
C HIS A 61 7.81 30.06 13.01
N TYR A 62 7.88 29.11 12.09
CA TYR A 62 8.67 27.88 12.26
C TYR A 62 10.18 28.19 12.34
N GLU A 63 10.65 29.19 11.62
CA GLU A 63 12.04 29.63 11.58
C GLU A 63 12.42 30.62 12.71
N SER A 64 11.45 31.09 13.49
CA SER A 64 11.69 32.12 14.51
C SER A 64 12.48 31.60 15.72
N GLY A 65 12.70 30.31 15.84
CA GLY A 65 13.45 29.68 16.91
C GLY A 65 13.39 28.15 16.84
N PRO A 66 14.05 27.44 17.76
CA PRO A 66 13.98 25.99 17.79
C PRO A 66 12.58 25.53 18.16
N ALA A 67 12.13 24.47 17.52
CA ALA A 67 10.84 23.87 17.87
C ALA A 67 10.86 23.29 19.28
N ASP A 68 9.76 23.43 20.01
CA ASP A 68 9.62 22.85 21.33
C ASP A 68 9.62 21.31 21.22
N PRO A 69 10.58 20.61 21.87
CA PRO A 69 10.69 19.15 21.82
C PRO A 69 9.43 18.42 22.29
N SER A 70 8.59 19.04 23.09
CA SER A 70 7.36 18.41 23.62
C SER A 70 6.36 18.04 22.52
N TRP A 71 6.41 18.72 21.37
CA TRP A 71 5.62 18.37 20.19
C TRP A 71 6.49 17.96 19.01
N PHE A 72 7.67 18.57 18.82
CA PHE A 72 8.51 18.28 17.68
C PHE A 72 9.08 16.85 17.71
N ASN A 73 9.50 16.38 18.87
CA ASN A 73 10.03 15.03 19.04
C ASN A 73 8.91 13.96 19.06
N LYS A 74 7.84 14.18 18.30
CA LYS A 74 6.79 13.20 18.06
C LYS A 74 6.75 12.85 16.58
N MET A 75 6.56 11.57 16.28
CA MET A 75 6.33 11.06 14.94
C MET A 75 5.03 10.25 14.93
N VAL A 76 4.13 10.59 14.03
CA VAL A 76 2.87 9.88 13.82
C VAL A 76 2.97 9.04 12.55
N LEU A 77 2.64 7.77 12.66
CA LEU A 77 2.77 6.77 11.61
C LEU A 77 1.40 6.15 11.35
N VAL A 78 0.82 6.46 10.19
CA VAL A 78 -0.53 6.04 9.83
C VAL A 78 -0.46 5.03 8.70
N SER A 79 -0.93 3.82 8.94
CA SER A 79 -0.90 2.78 7.93
C SER A 79 -1.86 1.63 8.23
N GLY A 80 -2.09 0.84 7.20
CA GLY A 80 -2.75 -0.45 7.22
C GLY A 80 -2.10 -1.35 6.20
N ASP A 81 -2.86 -2.27 5.66
CA ASP A 81 -2.43 -3.14 4.58
C ASP A 81 -2.86 -2.57 3.23
N GLY A 82 -1.91 -2.34 2.34
CA GLY A 82 -2.17 -1.82 1.00
C GLY A 82 -2.74 -2.86 0.05
N PHE A 83 -2.36 -4.11 0.24
CA PHE A 83 -2.69 -5.23 -0.63
C PHE A 83 -3.07 -6.45 0.21
N LEU A 84 -3.81 -7.36 -0.40
CA LEU A 84 -4.20 -8.59 0.25
C LEU A 84 -3.04 -9.59 0.19
N ASP A 85 -2.32 -9.73 1.28
CA ASP A 85 -1.30 -10.75 1.44
C ASP A 85 -1.91 -12.07 1.90
N GLN A 86 -1.26 -13.14 1.48
CA GLN A 86 -1.77 -14.48 1.68
C GLN A 86 -0.63 -15.44 1.93
N GLU A 87 -0.72 -16.15 3.04
CA GLU A 87 0.05 -17.37 3.18
C GLU A 87 -0.67 -18.48 2.44
N ASP A 88 0.01 -19.10 1.49
CA ASP A 88 -0.55 -20.18 0.70
C ASP A 88 -0.75 -21.44 1.55
N LEU A 89 -1.99 -21.78 1.79
CA LEU A 89 -2.36 -23.07 2.32
C LEU A 89 -2.15 -24.14 1.24
N ASP A 90 -1.26 -25.10 1.47
CA ASP A 90 -1.05 -26.25 0.60
C ASP A 90 -1.08 -27.55 1.43
N ILE A 91 -2.18 -28.25 1.37
CA ILE A 91 -2.41 -29.53 2.07
C ILE A 91 -2.76 -30.60 1.07
N SER A 92 -2.02 -31.72 1.09
CA SER A 92 -2.29 -32.86 0.23
C SER A 92 -3.30 -33.80 0.88
N TRP A 93 -4.43 -34.02 0.23
CA TRP A 93 -5.46 -34.98 0.62
C TRP A 93 -5.48 -36.18 -0.31
N ASN A 94 -5.19 -37.38 0.22
CA ASN A 94 -5.23 -38.61 -0.54
C ASN A 94 -6.65 -39.18 -0.57
N THR A 95 -7.27 -39.22 -1.73
CA THR A 95 -8.64 -39.68 -1.94
C THR A 95 -8.71 -41.13 -2.43
N ASN A 96 -7.59 -41.83 -2.64
CA ASN A 96 -7.55 -43.17 -3.26
C ASN A 96 -8.36 -44.21 -2.53
N ALA A 97 -8.36 -44.18 -1.20
CA ALA A 97 -9.09 -45.14 -0.37
C ALA A 97 -10.56 -44.80 -0.12
N LEU A 98 -10.99 -43.59 -0.56
CA LEU A 98 -12.34 -43.11 -0.30
C LEU A 98 -13.36 -43.67 -1.29
N SER A 99 -14.60 -43.80 -0.89
CA SER A 99 -15.71 -44.21 -1.74
C SER A 99 -16.24 -43.02 -2.56
N ASN A 100 -16.85 -43.30 -3.71
CA ASN A 100 -17.62 -42.28 -4.41
C ASN A 100 -18.74 -41.74 -3.50
N GLY A 101 -18.96 -40.42 -3.52
CA GLY A 101 -20.01 -39.82 -2.68
C GLY A 101 -19.69 -38.34 -2.35
N ALA A 102 -20.59 -37.73 -1.60
CA ALA A 102 -20.47 -36.38 -1.13
C ALA A 102 -19.52 -36.25 0.07
N TYR A 103 -18.71 -35.20 0.05
CA TYR A 103 -17.77 -34.83 1.11
C TYR A 103 -17.87 -33.35 1.39
N THR A 104 -17.51 -32.95 2.59
CA THR A 104 -17.41 -31.53 2.96
C THR A 104 -16.00 -31.27 3.47
N ILE A 105 -15.33 -30.30 2.84
CA ILE A 105 -14.00 -29.81 3.22
C ILE A 105 -14.21 -28.61 4.11
N TYR A 106 -13.49 -28.57 5.22
CA TYR A 106 -13.53 -27.47 6.17
C TYR A 106 -12.12 -26.93 6.37
N ALA A 107 -12.01 -25.62 6.57
CA ALA A 107 -10.77 -24.95 6.97
C ALA A 107 -11.04 -23.93 8.07
N GLN A 108 -10.17 -23.88 9.06
CA GLN A 108 -10.24 -22.89 10.14
C GLN A 108 -8.84 -22.45 10.53
N SER A 109 -8.65 -21.15 10.61
CA SER A 109 -7.42 -20.54 11.09
C SER A 109 -7.52 -20.24 12.58
N THR A 110 -6.42 -20.48 13.30
CA THR A 110 -6.27 -20.12 14.73
C THR A 110 -4.92 -19.45 14.89
N ASN A 111 -4.90 -18.29 15.55
CA ASN A 111 -3.66 -17.56 15.76
C ASN A 111 -2.89 -17.98 17.01
N ASN A 112 -1.73 -17.38 17.25
CA ASN A 112 -0.87 -17.66 18.39
C ASN A 112 -1.48 -17.27 19.75
N GLU A 113 -2.54 -16.48 19.77
CA GLU A 113 -3.32 -16.16 20.99
C GLU A 113 -4.49 -17.14 21.23
N SER A 114 -4.55 -18.22 20.45
CA SER A 114 -5.62 -19.24 20.50
C SER A 114 -7.00 -18.70 20.13
N ILE A 115 -7.08 -17.63 19.36
CA ILE A 115 -8.33 -17.15 18.79
C ILE A 115 -8.54 -17.85 17.45
N SER A 116 -9.69 -18.51 17.32
CA SER A 116 -10.09 -19.19 16.07
C SER A 116 -11.05 -18.30 15.28
N GLY A 117 -10.85 -18.29 13.97
CA GLY A 117 -11.70 -17.61 13.01
C GLY A 117 -12.93 -18.42 12.61
N PRO A 118 -13.73 -17.88 11.69
CA PRO A 118 -14.83 -18.61 11.10
C PRO A 118 -14.33 -19.86 10.37
N ILE A 119 -15.21 -20.86 10.29
CA ILE A 119 -14.95 -22.05 9.48
C ILE A 119 -15.36 -21.76 8.05
N ASP A 120 -14.43 -21.95 7.12
CA ASP A 120 -14.72 -22.03 5.70
C ASP A 120 -15.14 -23.45 5.34
N MET A 121 -16.13 -23.61 4.46
CA MET A 121 -16.75 -24.90 4.19
C MET A 121 -17.15 -25.03 2.72
N ILE A 122 -16.73 -26.11 2.08
CA ILE A 122 -17.01 -26.40 0.68
C ILE A 122 -17.54 -27.83 0.54
N HIS A 123 -18.63 -28.01 -0.18
CA HIS A 123 -19.18 -29.30 -0.51
C HIS A 123 -18.64 -29.78 -1.87
N VAL A 124 -18.10 -30.98 -1.90
CA VAL A 124 -17.56 -31.61 -3.10
C VAL A 124 -18.08 -33.05 -3.25
N THR A 125 -18.03 -33.59 -4.46
CA THR A 125 -18.35 -34.98 -4.74
C THR A 125 -17.11 -35.69 -5.25
N ILE A 126 -16.71 -36.80 -4.61
CA ILE A 126 -15.74 -37.72 -5.18
C ILE A 126 -16.47 -38.69 -6.11
N ASP A 127 -16.10 -38.65 -7.40
CA ASP A 127 -16.56 -39.61 -8.38
C ASP A 127 -15.35 -40.18 -9.13
N LYS A 128 -15.05 -41.45 -8.91
CA LYS A 128 -13.93 -42.17 -9.54
C LYS A 128 -14.31 -42.78 -10.89
N THR A 129 -15.54 -42.61 -11.33
CA THR A 129 -15.93 -42.97 -12.70
C THR A 129 -15.50 -41.86 -13.66
N LYS A 130 -15.08 -42.24 -14.88
CA LYS A 130 -14.74 -41.25 -15.87
C LYS A 130 -15.95 -40.37 -16.16
N PRO A 131 -15.88 -39.02 -15.97
CA PRO A 131 -17.03 -38.17 -16.25
C PRO A 131 -17.33 -38.12 -17.75
N THR A 132 -18.61 -38.14 -18.09
CA THR A 132 -19.08 -37.99 -19.48
C THR A 132 -19.07 -36.54 -19.95
N THR A 133 -19.03 -35.61 -19.02
CA THR A 133 -18.96 -34.17 -19.29
C THR A 133 -18.04 -33.54 -18.24
N LEU A 134 -17.11 -32.69 -18.71
CA LEU A 134 -16.25 -31.90 -17.82
C LEU A 134 -16.97 -30.57 -17.56
N THR A 135 -17.34 -30.34 -16.31
CA THR A 135 -17.89 -29.07 -15.84
C THR A 135 -16.95 -28.47 -14.80
N PHE A 136 -16.64 -27.20 -14.97
CA PHE A 136 -15.78 -26.46 -14.05
C PHE A 136 -16.61 -25.35 -13.43
N ASN A 137 -16.58 -25.31 -12.09
CA ASN A 137 -17.19 -24.23 -11.34
C ASN A 137 -16.09 -23.27 -10.89
N HIS A 138 -16.33 -21.97 -11.07
CA HIS A 138 -15.40 -20.89 -10.75
C HIS A 138 -16.08 -19.89 -9.81
N ASP A 139 -16.58 -20.38 -8.69
CA ASP A 139 -17.17 -19.48 -7.68
C ASP A 139 -16.10 -19.09 -6.66
N ASP A 140 -15.60 -17.88 -6.79
CA ASP A 140 -14.84 -17.22 -5.71
C ASP A 140 -15.81 -16.94 -4.58
N HIS A 141 -15.78 -17.74 -3.52
CA HIS A 141 -16.51 -17.43 -2.32
C HIS A 141 -15.69 -16.55 -1.40
N LEU A 142 -16.30 -15.53 -0.86
CA LEU A 142 -15.67 -14.59 0.05
C LEU A 142 -16.27 -14.74 1.43
N ILE A 143 -15.43 -14.83 2.44
CA ILE A 143 -15.87 -14.73 3.83
C ILE A 143 -16.26 -13.27 4.09
N THR A 144 -17.53 -13.06 4.44
CA THR A 144 -18.10 -11.73 4.67
C THR A 144 -18.64 -11.59 6.08
N GLY A 145 -18.97 -10.37 6.48
CA GLY A 145 -19.62 -10.10 7.77
C GLY A 145 -18.68 -10.13 8.98
N LEU A 146 -17.37 -10.03 8.78
CA LEU A 146 -16.41 -9.93 9.85
C LEU A 146 -16.48 -8.54 10.52
N ASN A 147 -16.45 -8.54 11.86
CA ASN A 147 -16.45 -7.33 12.68
C ASN A 147 -15.14 -7.20 13.45
N TYR A 148 -14.71 -5.97 13.63
CA TYR A 148 -13.53 -5.67 14.46
C TYR A 148 -13.77 -6.00 15.96
N PRO A 149 -12.80 -6.58 16.70
CA PRO A 149 -11.50 -7.07 16.24
C PRO A 149 -11.64 -8.30 15.33
N PHE A 150 -11.00 -8.26 14.17
CA PHE A 150 -11.11 -9.34 13.20
C PHE A 150 -10.43 -10.62 13.71
N PRO A 151 -11.11 -11.77 13.67
CA PRO A 151 -10.47 -13.05 13.93
C PRO A 151 -9.57 -13.47 12.75
N PRO A 152 -8.65 -14.42 12.96
CA PRO A 152 -7.93 -15.03 11.85
C PRO A 152 -8.89 -15.74 10.90
N VAL A 153 -8.60 -15.72 9.61
CA VAL A 153 -9.46 -16.28 8.57
C VAL A 153 -8.69 -17.32 7.77
N ALA A 154 -9.35 -18.42 7.42
CA ALA A 154 -8.89 -19.37 6.40
C ALA A 154 -9.92 -19.40 5.27
N GLU A 155 -9.44 -19.49 4.04
CA GLU A 155 -10.25 -19.54 2.82
C GLU A 155 -9.69 -20.61 1.89
N ILE A 156 -10.55 -21.56 1.46
CA ILE A 156 -10.18 -22.60 0.49
C ILE A 156 -10.41 -22.06 -0.91
N VAL A 157 -9.39 -22.10 -1.78
CA VAL A 157 -9.48 -21.54 -3.14
C VAL A 157 -9.24 -22.56 -4.24
N SER A 158 -8.79 -23.78 -3.90
CA SER A 158 -8.46 -24.81 -4.91
C SER A 158 -9.67 -25.59 -5.41
N VAL A 159 -10.77 -25.57 -4.71
CA VAL A 159 -12.02 -26.25 -5.06
C VAL A 159 -13.19 -25.31 -4.82
N SER A 160 -14.26 -25.49 -5.58
CA SER A 160 -15.48 -24.69 -5.49
C SER A 160 -16.66 -25.53 -5.06
N GLU A 161 -17.71 -24.85 -4.57
CA GLU A 161 -18.94 -25.51 -4.13
C GLU A 161 -19.55 -26.36 -5.26
N GLY A 162 -19.79 -27.62 -4.98
CA GLY A 162 -20.36 -28.57 -5.92
C GLY A 162 -19.38 -29.24 -6.88
N ASP A 163 -18.08 -29.00 -6.74
CA ASP A 163 -17.07 -29.64 -7.60
C ASP A 163 -17.11 -31.15 -7.53
N ILE A 164 -16.87 -31.80 -8.68
CA ILE A 164 -16.72 -33.23 -8.82
C ILE A 164 -15.25 -33.57 -8.93
N LEU A 165 -14.71 -34.19 -7.89
CA LEU A 165 -13.30 -34.57 -7.81
C LEU A 165 -13.14 -35.99 -8.38
N GLY A 166 -12.53 -36.06 -9.55
CA GLY A 166 -12.23 -37.32 -10.22
C GLY A 166 -10.85 -37.89 -9.87
N ASN A 167 -10.49 -39.01 -10.48
CA ASN A 167 -9.12 -39.55 -10.43
C ASN A 167 -8.41 -39.24 -11.74
N THR A 168 -7.17 -38.75 -11.70
CA THR A 168 -6.37 -38.40 -12.88
C THR A 168 -5.82 -39.61 -13.65
N ASP A 169 -5.99 -40.81 -13.15
CA ASP A 169 -5.56 -42.05 -13.85
C ASP A 169 -6.46 -42.39 -15.04
N TYR A 170 -7.41 -41.57 -15.40
CA TYR A 170 -8.22 -41.75 -16.60
C TYR A 170 -7.44 -41.40 -17.87
N SER A 171 -7.59 -42.25 -18.88
CA SER A 171 -7.17 -41.93 -20.23
C SER A 171 -8.13 -40.90 -20.85
N TYR A 172 -7.79 -39.65 -20.74
CA TYR A 172 -8.52 -38.59 -21.43
C TYR A 172 -8.16 -38.53 -22.91
N THR A 173 -9.15 -38.33 -23.75
CA THR A 173 -8.91 -37.99 -25.15
C THR A 173 -8.19 -36.63 -25.25
N PRO A 174 -7.50 -36.34 -26.38
CA PRO A 174 -6.87 -35.05 -26.57
C PRO A 174 -7.83 -33.85 -26.34
N THR A 175 -9.10 -33.96 -26.79
CA THR A 175 -10.10 -32.91 -26.64
C THR A 175 -10.53 -32.72 -25.17
N GLU A 176 -10.69 -33.81 -24.42
CA GLU A 176 -11.00 -33.75 -22.99
C GLU A 176 -9.85 -33.13 -22.19
N ARG A 177 -8.60 -33.49 -22.57
CA ARG A 177 -7.40 -32.92 -21.97
C ARG A 177 -7.26 -31.41 -22.29
N GLU A 178 -7.57 -31.01 -23.52
CA GLU A 178 -7.53 -29.62 -23.94
C GLU A 178 -8.57 -28.77 -23.23
N ALA A 179 -9.80 -29.29 -23.01
CA ALA A 179 -10.80 -28.64 -22.19
C ALA A 179 -10.32 -28.43 -20.75
N TYR A 180 -9.67 -29.43 -20.16
CA TYR A 180 -9.04 -29.34 -18.84
C TYR A 180 -7.92 -28.31 -18.76
N LEU A 181 -7.06 -28.26 -19.79
CA LEU A 181 -5.91 -27.33 -19.85
C LEU A 181 -6.32 -25.90 -20.15
N ASN A 182 -7.44 -25.69 -20.88
CA ASN A 182 -7.93 -24.36 -21.18
C ASN A 182 -8.59 -23.68 -19.97
N ASP A 183 -8.97 -24.42 -18.95
CA ASP A 183 -9.37 -23.92 -17.67
C ASP A 183 -8.15 -23.80 -16.72
N GLN A 184 -7.30 -22.84 -17.02
CA GLN A 184 -6.01 -22.69 -16.34
C GLN A 184 -6.14 -22.40 -14.85
N LEU A 185 -7.17 -21.68 -14.43
CA LEU A 185 -7.38 -21.35 -13.02
C LEU A 185 -7.75 -22.60 -12.23
N HIS A 186 -8.71 -23.36 -12.73
CA HIS A 186 -9.17 -24.59 -12.10
C HIS A 186 -8.07 -25.67 -12.09
N TRP A 187 -7.37 -25.83 -13.23
CA TRP A 187 -6.25 -26.77 -13.35
C TRP A 187 -5.05 -26.40 -12.48
N ALA A 188 -4.69 -25.15 -12.37
CA ALA A 188 -3.62 -24.70 -11.49
C ALA A 188 -3.94 -24.98 -10.01
N ASN A 189 -5.22 -24.92 -9.65
CA ASN A 189 -5.70 -25.15 -8.29
C ASN A 189 -5.94 -26.65 -7.99
N LEU A 190 -6.43 -27.43 -8.96
CA LEU A 190 -6.71 -28.85 -8.86
C LEU A 190 -5.52 -29.72 -9.32
N GLN A 191 -4.35 -29.58 -8.75
CA GLN A 191 -3.25 -30.50 -9.09
C GLN A 191 -3.55 -31.91 -8.58
N TYR A 192 -4.32 -32.68 -9.36
CA TYR A 192 -4.53 -34.09 -9.17
C TYR A 192 -3.34 -34.87 -9.73
N SER A 193 -2.66 -35.56 -8.89
CA SER A 193 -1.65 -36.55 -9.28
C SER A 193 -1.92 -37.81 -8.47
N SER A 194 -2.24 -38.89 -9.15
CA SER A 194 -2.43 -40.21 -8.52
C SER A 194 -3.46 -40.23 -7.38
N GLY A 195 -4.59 -39.53 -7.53
CA GLY A 195 -5.65 -39.47 -6.52
C GLY A 195 -5.31 -38.64 -5.29
N ILE A 196 -4.29 -37.77 -5.38
CA ILE A 196 -3.96 -36.81 -4.33
C ILE A 196 -4.46 -35.43 -4.76
N LEU A 197 -5.42 -34.89 -4.01
CA LEU A 197 -5.88 -33.52 -4.15
C LEU A 197 -5.00 -32.59 -3.34
N LYS A 198 -4.59 -31.50 -3.95
CA LYS A 198 -4.00 -30.35 -3.23
C LYS A 198 -5.10 -29.41 -2.80
N ILE A 199 -5.39 -29.39 -1.50
CA ILE A 199 -6.25 -28.37 -0.91
C ILE A 199 -5.36 -27.13 -0.72
N ARG A 200 -5.61 -26.11 -1.54
CA ARG A 200 -4.92 -24.82 -1.47
C ARG A 200 -5.88 -23.75 -1.01
N GLY A 201 -5.36 -22.79 -0.33
CA GLY A 201 -6.16 -21.70 0.21
C GLY A 201 -5.28 -20.55 0.66
N LYS A 202 -5.93 -19.67 1.37
CA LYS A 202 -5.34 -18.46 1.93
C LYS A 202 -5.63 -18.44 3.41
N THR A 203 -4.71 -17.91 4.19
CA THR A 203 -4.92 -17.65 5.60
C THR A 203 -4.56 -16.22 5.93
N TYR A 204 -5.33 -15.60 6.82
CA TYR A 204 -5.16 -14.22 7.22
C TYR A 204 -5.31 -14.10 8.73
N ASP A 205 -4.45 -13.31 9.36
CA ASP A 205 -4.70 -12.77 10.69
C ASP A 205 -4.58 -11.24 10.63
N PRO A 206 -5.68 -10.49 10.76
CA PRO A 206 -5.69 -9.03 10.64
C PRO A 206 -5.09 -8.32 11.85
N ARG A 207 -4.23 -8.98 12.62
CA ARG A 207 -3.54 -8.40 13.78
C ARG A 207 -2.06 -8.16 13.51
N PRO A 208 -1.33 -7.50 14.43
CA PRO A 208 0.01 -7.01 14.14
C PRO A 208 0.92 -8.06 13.52
N TYR A 209 1.72 -7.61 12.57
CA TYR A 209 2.66 -8.39 11.75
C TYR A 209 3.46 -9.43 12.55
N GLY A 210 3.80 -10.53 11.90
CA GLY A 210 4.56 -11.63 12.49
C GLY A 210 3.73 -12.54 13.38
N VAL A 211 2.41 -12.39 13.41
CA VAL A 211 1.53 -13.34 14.09
C VAL A 211 1.52 -14.64 13.32
N GLU A 212 1.90 -15.71 13.98
CA GLU A 212 1.81 -17.05 13.41
C GLU A 212 0.39 -17.58 13.56
N THR A 213 -0.14 -18.12 12.47
CA THR A 213 -1.42 -18.83 12.48
C THR A 213 -1.21 -20.32 12.33
N SER A 214 -2.11 -21.11 12.89
CA SER A 214 -2.28 -22.52 12.58
C SER A 214 -3.56 -22.70 11.76
N ILE A 215 -3.51 -23.59 10.78
CA ILE A 215 -4.67 -23.92 9.95
C ILE A 215 -5.03 -25.37 10.18
N HIS A 216 -6.28 -25.60 10.60
CA HIS A 216 -6.90 -26.90 10.71
C HIS A 216 -7.77 -27.13 9.48
N VAL A 217 -7.48 -28.17 8.70
CA VAL A 217 -8.28 -28.61 7.56
C VAL A 217 -8.74 -30.04 7.82
N TRP A 218 -10.05 -30.25 7.76
CA TRP A 218 -10.63 -31.58 7.88
C TRP A 218 -11.73 -31.82 6.84
N VAL A 219 -11.98 -33.08 6.54
CA VAL A 219 -12.98 -33.48 5.55
C VAL A 219 -13.92 -34.51 6.18
N ASN A 220 -15.21 -34.27 6.07
CA ASN A 220 -16.25 -35.20 6.50
C ASN A 220 -16.92 -35.85 5.27
N ASN A 221 -17.26 -37.13 5.40
CA ASN A 221 -18.14 -37.80 4.44
C ASN A 221 -19.60 -37.41 4.69
N SER A 222 -20.50 -37.86 3.84
CA SER A 222 -21.95 -37.59 3.93
C SER A 222 -22.62 -38.09 5.23
N GLY A 223 -22.00 -39.03 5.94
CA GLY A 223 -22.43 -39.51 7.24
C GLY A 223 -21.88 -38.69 8.41
N GLY A 224 -21.15 -37.60 8.17
CA GLY A 224 -20.54 -36.78 9.21
C GLY A 224 -19.24 -37.34 9.80
N THR A 225 -18.72 -38.44 9.25
CA THR A 225 -17.47 -39.03 9.75
C THR A 225 -16.26 -38.31 9.12
N THR A 226 -15.31 -37.87 9.95
CA THR A 226 -14.07 -37.27 9.50
C THR A 226 -13.17 -38.32 8.84
N VAL A 227 -12.82 -38.10 7.60
CA VAL A 227 -12.00 -39.01 6.76
C VAL A 227 -10.60 -38.44 6.48
N PHE A 228 -10.39 -37.18 6.83
CA PHE A 228 -9.10 -36.48 6.69
C PHE A 228 -9.03 -35.38 7.76
N ASP A 229 -7.89 -35.24 8.39
CA ASP A 229 -7.67 -34.25 9.45
C ASP A 229 -6.20 -33.89 9.51
N VAL A 230 -5.89 -32.61 9.31
CA VAL A 230 -4.52 -32.09 9.33
C VAL A 230 -4.51 -30.67 9.90
N THR A 231 -3.56 -30.42 10.79
CA THR A 231 -3.24 -29.06 11.24
C THR A 231 -1.82 -28.72 10.80
N LYS A 232 -1.65 -27.56 10.20
CA LYS A 232 -0.34 -26.95 9.90
C LYS A 232 -0.18 -25.67 10.68
N THR A 233 1.05 -25.38 11.08
CA THR A 233 1.44 -24.20 11.87
C THR A 233 2.53 -23.42 11.17
N GLY A 234 2.75 -22.17 11.60
CA GLY A 234 3.86 -21.33 11.14
C GLY A 234 3.54 -20.45 9.95
N TYR A 235 2.27 -20.23 9.63
CA TYR A 235 1.88 -19.27 8.62
C TYR A 235 2.02 -17.84 9.17
N LYS A 236 2.61 -16.96 8.38
CA LYS A 236 2.83 -15.55 8.73
C LYS A 236 2.17 -14.66 7.70
N MET A 237 1.70 -13.52 8.17
CA MET A 237 1.17 -12.48 7.30
C MET A 237 2.13 -11.30 7.21
N TYR A 238 2.00 -10.56 6.13
CA TYR A 238 2.83 -9.42 5.78
C TYR A 238 1.95 -8.19 5.56
N TYR A 239 2.25 -7.09 6.25
CA TYR A 239 1.47 -5.85 6.22
C TYR A 239 2.36 -4.72 5.69
N GLU A 240 2.45 -4.60 4.37
CA GLU A 240 3.45 -3.75 3.71
C GLU A 240 3.44 -2.31 4.22
N GLY A 241 2.26 -1.72 4.39
CA GLY A 241 2.15 -0.36 4.86
C GLY A 241 2.64 -0.19 6.30
N GLU A 242 2.29 -1.13 7.17
CA GLU A 242 2.72 -1.13 8.57
C GLU A 242 4.21 -1.41 8.70
N TRP A 243 4.76 -2.31 7.88
CA TRP A 243 6.19 -2.54 7.84
C TRP A 243 6.95 -1.34 7.28
N THR A 244 6.43 -0.70 6.23
CA THR A 244 7.03 0.52 5.68
C THR A 244 7.08 1.66 6.71
N THR A 245 6.08 1.78 7.57
CA THR A 245 6.05 2.79 8.63
C THR A 245 6.75 2.37 9.91
N GLY A 246 6.98 1.07 10.13
CA GLY A 246 7.38 0.47 11.39
C GLY A 246 8.88 0.52 11.70
N GLU A 247 9.26 -0.26 12.70
CA GLU A 247 10.65 -0.46 13.13
C GLU A 247 11.21 -1.82 12.68
N GLN A 248 10.40 -2.64 12.03
CA GLN A 248 10.76 -3.98 11.59
C GLN A 248 11.88 -3.94 10.55
N LEU A 249 12.93 -4.71 10.79
CA LEU A 249 14.00 -4.94 9.81
C LEU A 249 13.63 -6.14 8.94
N LEU A 250 13.42 -5.88 7.64
CA LEU A 250 13.12 -6.89 6.63
C LEU A 250 14.20 -6.88 5.56
N LEU A 251 14.78 -8.03 5.24
CA LEU A 251 15.78 -8.17 4.17
C LEU A 251 16.90 -7.11 4.19
N GLY A 252 17.28 -6.65 5.40
CA GLY A 252 18.35 -5.68 5.62
C GLY A 252 17.92 -4.21 5.57
N ARG A 253 16.63 -3.90 5.36
CA ARG A 253 16.09 -2.53 5.41
C ARG A 253 14.86 -2.47 6.31
N ALA A 254 14.82 -1.48 7.18
CA ALA A 254 13.70 -1.31 8.10
C ALA A 254 12.66 -0.32 7.57
N GLY A 255 11.52 -0.23 8.27
CA GLY A 255 10.55 0.83 8.08
C GLY A 255 11.03 2.18 8.63
N ALA A 256 10.26 3.22 8.34
CA ALA A 256 10.64 4.62 8.62
C ALA A 256 10.93 4.90 10.09
N ALA A 257 10.13 4.34 11.00
CA ALA A 257 10.28 4.58 12.43
C ALA A 257 11.62 4.11 13.00
N TYR A 258 12.23 3.08 12.40
CA TYR A 258 13.53 2.56 12.80
C TYR A 258 14.66 3.59 12.67
N TYR A 259 14.62 4.38 11.58
CA TYR A 259 15.68 5.33 11.25
C TYR A 259 15.60 6.64 12.02
N MET A 260 14.47 6.90 12.67
CA MET A 260 14.30 8.14 13.44
C MET A 260 15.10 8.11 14.73
N PRO A 261 15.69 9.25 15.13
CA PRO A 261 16.44 9.40 16.38
C PRO A 261 15.64 8.88 17.59
N TYR A 262 16.35 8.35 18.59
CA TYR A 262 15.73 7.69 19.75
C TYR A 262 14.86 8.61 20.62
N GLU A 263 15.10 9.93 20.56
CA GLU A 263 14.30 10.93 21.26
C GLU A 263 12.92 11.16 20.68
N PHE A 264 12.65 10.64 19.47
CA PHE A 264 11.33 10.74 18.88
C PHE A 264 10.37 9.71 19.46
N GLN A 265 9.31 10.21 20.09
CA GLN A 265 8.17 9.39 20.49
C GLN A 265 7.35 9.01 19.26
N LYS A 266 7.22 7.72 18.99
CA LYS A 266 6.52 7.17 17.84
C LYS A 266 5.11 6.76 18.22
N THR A 267 4.12 7.24 17.49
CA THR A 267 2.71 6.88 17.65
C THR A 267 2.25 6.13 16.40
N PHE A 268 1.95 4.86 16.55
CA PHE A 268 1.50 3.99 15.47
C PHE A 268 -0.01 3.94 15.41
N LEU A 269 -0.58 4.66 14.46
CA LEU A 269 -1.99 4.56 14.09
C LEU A 269 -2.11 3.51 12.99
N TRP A 270 -2.08 2.24 13.39
CA TRP A 270 -2.21 1.13 12.49
C TRP A 270 -3.62 0.53 12.54
N SER A 271 -4.11 0.06 11.39
CA SER A 271 -5.40 -0.61 11.35
C SER A 271 -5.36 -1.97 12.07
N SER A 272 -4.22 -2.67 12.03
CA SER A 272 -4.06 -3.96 12.70
C SER A 272 -4.04 -3.88 14.23
N ASN A 273 -3.49 -2.78 14.80
CA ASN A 273 -3.41 -2.62 16.25
C ASN A 273 -4.65 -1.92 16.86
N GLY A 274 -5.64 -1.60 16.01
CA GLY A 274 -6.88 -0.96 16.43
C GLY A 274 -6.76 0.51 16.86
N GLN A 275 -5.61 1.13 16.68
CA GLN A 275 -5.40 2.55 17.00
C GLN A 275 -5.89 3.47 15.87
N TRP A 276 -6.16 2.90 14.71
CA TRP A 276 -6.74 3.61 13.59
C TRP A 276 -7.98 2.87 13.06
N THR A 277 -9.15 3.44 13.33
CA THR A 277 -10.45 2.92 12.88
C THR A 277 -11.18 3.91 11.97
N GLY A 278 -10.66 5.13 11.83
CA GLY A 278 -11.22 6.17 10.97
C GLY A 278 -10.42 7.45 10.99
N GLN A 279 -11.03 8.51 10.48
CA GLN A 279 -10.35 9.80 10.35
C GLN A 279 -10.21 10.56 11.68
N THR A 280 -11.00 10.23 12.69
CA THR A 280 -11.02 10.95 13.97
C THR A 280 -9.70 10.78 14.70
N GLU A 281 -9.20 9.57 14.82
CA GLU A 281 -7.93 9.25 15.46
C GLU A 281 -6.76 9.98 14.80
N VAL A 282 -6.77 10.05 13.46
CA VAL A 282 -5.75 10.78 12.70
C VAL A 282 -5.79 12.27 12.97
N ILE A 283 -6.99 12.86 12.96
CA ILE A 283 -7.20 14.29 13.23
C ILE A 283 -6.76 14.64 14.65
N ASP A 284 -7.21 13.86 15.63
CA ASP A 284 -6.95 14.12 17.05
C ASP A 284 -5.45 14.00 17.35
N THR A 285 -4.79 12.95 16.86
CA THR A 285 -3.36 12.73 17.07
C THR A 285 -2.50 13.83 16.43
N ILE A 286 -2.81 14.24 15.19
CA ILE A 286 -2.08 15.34 14.53
C ILE A 286 -2.35 16.67 15.22
N SER A 287 -3.53 16.84 15.81
CA SER A 287 -3.89 18.07 16.54
C SER A 287 -3.07 18.30 17.80
N GLU A 288 -2.48 17.27 18.38
CA GLU A 288 -1.51 17.42 19.49
C GLU A 288 -0.19 18.07 19.04
N GLY A 289 0.12 18.01 17.75
CA GLY A 289 1.38 18.43 17.15
C GLY A 289 2.38 17.27 17.04
N ALA A 290 3.18 17.31 15.98
CA ALA A 290 4.25 16.36 15.69
C ALA A 290 5.33 17.03 14.83
N GLY A 291 6.58 16.55 14.91
CA GLY A 291 7.63 16.94 13.98
C GLY A 291 7.46 16.27 12.63
N PHE A 292 7.01 15.01 12.64
CA PHE A 292 6.79 14.24 11.42
C PHE A 292 5.48 13.47 11.45
N VAL A 293 4.87 13.35 10.27
CA VAL A 293 3.73 12.44 10.04
C VAL A 293 4.03 11.64 8.79
N PHE A 294 3.90 10.32 8.85
CA PHE A 294 4.05 9.47 7.69
C PHE A 294 2.77 8.66 7.44
N PHE A 295 2.25 8.78 6.23
CA PHE A 295 1.11 8.04 5.74
C PHE A 295 1.57 7.03 4.69
N SER A 296 1.38 5.73 4.91
CA SER A 296 1.67 4.68 3.93
C SER A 296 0.39 3.93 3.56
N GLY A 297 -0.10 4.11 2.33
CA GLY A 297 -1.37 3.52 1.90
C GLY A 297 -1.82 3.97 0.50
N HIS A 298 -3.11 4.11 0.33
CA HIS A 298 -3.74 4.49 -0.92
C HIS A 298 -4.19 5.95 -0.95
N GLY A 299 -4.18 6.55 -2.13
CA GLY A 299 -4.57 7.93 -2.31
C GLY A 299 -5.30 8.24 -3.60
N SER A 300 -5.92 9.40 -3.58
CA SER A 300 -6.42 10.12 -4.74
C SER A 300 -6.18 11.62 -4.48
N PRO A 301 -6.45 12.52 -5.42
CA PRO A 301 -6.25 13.94 -5.16
C PRO A 301 -6.96 14.48 -3.90
N ALA A 302 -8.09 13.89 -3.52
CA ALA A 302 -8.90 14.38 -2.41
C ALA A 302 -8.88 13.51 -1.16
N VAL A 303 -8.29 12.31 -1.23
CA VAL A 303 -8.45 11.27 -0.20
C VAL A 303 -7.14 10.55 0.01
N TRP A 304 -6.83 10.25 1.26
CA TRP A 304 -5.90 9.21 1.64
C TRP A 304 -6.60 8.20 2.54
N SER A 305 -6.42 6.91 2.27
CA SER A 305 -7.01 5.80 3.03
C SER A 305 -6.14 4.55 2.92
N ASN A 306 -6.48 3.51 3.69
CA ASN A 306 -5.88 2.19 3.56
C ASN A 306 -6.91 1.12 3.97
N HIS A 307 -6.49 -0.11 4.26
CA HIS A 307 -7.37 -1.22 4.58
C HIS A 307 -6.96 -1.91 5.87
N TYR A 308 -7.90 -2.65 6.45
CA TYR A 308 -7.56 -3.65 7.43
C TYR A 308 -6.82 -4.81 6.75
N PRO A 309 -5.74 -5.31 7.34
CA PRO A 309 -5.02 -6.45 6.80
C PRO A 309 -5.87 -7.70 6.80
N GLY A 310 -5.63 -8.55 5.81
CA GLY A 310 -6.21 -9.88 5.73
C GLY A 310 -7.73 -9.98 5.57
N ILE A 311 -8.42 -8.92 5.19
CA ILE A 311 -9.88 -8.99 4.96
C ILE A 311 -10.15 -9.29 3.48
N PRO A 312 -10.79 -10.43 3.16
CA PRO A 312 -11.16 -10.77 1.81
C PRO A 312 -12.02 -9.68 1.15
N GLY A 313 -11.80 -9.44 -0.15
CA GLY A 313 -12.49 -8.37 -0.89
C GLY A 313 -11.87 -6.99 -0.72
N ASN A 314 -10.83 -6.86 0.10
CA ASN A 314 -9.93 -5.72 0.24
C ASN A 314 -10.66 -4.37 0.14
N ARG A 315 -10.38 -3.56 -0.88
CA ARG A 315 -10.86 -2.18 -1.03
C ARG A 315 -12.37 -1.98 -0.91
N LYS A 316 -13.17 -3.01 -1.10
CA LYS A 316 -14.63 -2.92 -0.96
C LYS A 316 -15.12 -3.19 0.46
N ASN A 317 -14.45 -4.10 1.17
CA ASN A 317 -14.96 -4.63 2.44
C ASN A 317 -14.22 -4.10 3.66
N ALA A 318 -12.97 -3.70 3.50
CA ALA A 318 -12.06 -3.45 4.61
C ALA A 318 -11.42 -2.05 4.60
N GLU A 319 -11.96 -1.10 3.83
CA GLU A 319 -11.41 0.25 3.75
C GLU A 319 -11.52 0.96 5.11
N VAL A 320 -10.38 1.45 5.59
CA VAL A 320 -10.30 2.37 6.72
C VAL A 320 -10.13 3.79 6.20
N LYS A 321 -11.08 4.66 6.50
CA LYS A 321 -11.04 6.05 6.07
C LYS A 321 -9.96 6.82 6.83
N GLY A 322 -8.97 7.30 6.10
CA GLY A 322 -7.93 8.16 6.62
C GLY A 322 -8.34 9.64 6.61
N LEU A 323 -7.62 10.47 5.88
CA LEU A 323 -7.81 11.90 5.86
C LEU A 323 -8.34 12.39 4.51
N PHE A 324 -9.43 13.16 4.54
CA PHE A 324 -10.11 13.65 3.34
C PHE A 324 -10.05 15.17 3.24
N VAL A 325 -9.89 15.68 2.03
CA VAL A 325 -10.03 17.12 1.72
C VAL A 325 -11.50 17.47 1.53
N LEU A 326 -12.26 16.65 0.82
CA LEU A 326 -13.66 16.84 0.51
C LEU A 326 -14.47 15.62 0.90
N ASN A 327 -15.58 15.82 1.61
CA ASN A 327 -16.56 14.77 1.84
C ASN A 327 -17.70 14.91 0.82
N ILE A 328 -17.90 13.90 -0.01
CA ILE A 328 -18.98 13.88 -1.00
C ILE A 328 -20.33 13.85 -0.26
N GLY A 329 -21.06 14.95 -0.30
CA GLY A 329 -22.41 15.05 0.25
C GLY A 329 -22.67 16.15 1.28
N LEU A 330 -21.62 16.65 1.94
CA LEU A 330 -21.70 17.84 2.82
C LEU A 330 -20.40 18.63 2.69
N PRO A 331 -20.42 19.98 2.76
CA PRO A 331 -19.21 20.81 2.70
C PRO A 331 -18.43 20.76 4.03
N VAL A 332 -18.15 19.56 4.52
CA VAL A 332 -17.31 19.35 5.69
C VAL A 332 -15.97 18.85 5.17
N PHE A 333 -14.93 19.65 5.38
CA PHE A 333 -13.55 19.29 5.09
C PHE A 333 -12.92 18.68 6.34
N PRO A 334 -12.84 17.34 6.45
CA PRO A 334 -12.33 16.71 7.67
C PRO A 334 -10.93 17.18 8.04
N MET A 335 -10.05 17.39 7.04
CA MET A 335 -8.71 17.93 7.26
C MET A 335 -8.73 19.31 7.96
N ASP A 336 -9.78 20.10 7.79
CA ASP A 336 -9.92 21.40 8.45
C ASP A 336 -10.17 21.29 9.96
N LYS A 337 -10.54 20.13 10.45
CA LYS A 337 -10.71 19.87 11.88
C LYS A 337 -9.38 19.73 12.62
N ILE A 338 -8.28 19.50 11.92
CA ILE A 338 -6.93 19.49 12.52
C ILE A 338 -6.72 20.83 13.25
N SER A 339 -6.23 20.77 14.48
CA SER A 339 -6.03 21.94 15.35
C SER A 339 -4.66 21.87 16.05
N ASN A 340 -3.59 22.05 15.26
CA ASN A 340 -2.20 22.05 15.71
C ASN A 340 -1.51 23.41 15.46
N PRO A 341 -1.98 24.51 16.07
CA PRO A 341 -1.50 25.84 15.73
C PRO A 341 0.02 25.96 15.93
N TYR A 342 0.73 26.24 14.83
CA TYR A 342 2.19 26.37 14.75
C TYR A 342 3.00 25.14 15.22
N LYS A 343 2.37 24.00 15.41
CA LYS A 343 3.00 22.70 15.64
C LYS A 343 2.91 21.88 14.34
N ASN A 344 3.50 22.41 13.29
CA ASN A 344 3.28 21.95 11.93
C ASN A 344 4.31 20.87 11.53
N PRO A 345 3.90 19.61 11.30
CA PRO A 345 4.80 18.54 10.90
C PRO A 345 5.30 18.67 9.46
N VAL A 346 6.45 18.06 9.20
CA VAL A 346 6.83 17.60 7.88
C VAL A 346 6.07 16.29 7.61
N VAL A 347 5.36 16.22 6.50
CA VAL A 347 4.50 15.08 6.16
C VAL A 347 5.04 14.33 4.94
N VAL A 348 5.23 13.04 5.07
CA VAL A 348 5.50 12.14 3.95
C VAL A 348 4.21 11.35 3.68
N VAL A 349 3.79 11.27 2.42
CA VAL A 349 2.58 10.53 2.04
C VAL A 349 2.87 9.59 0.89
N GLY A 350 2.79 8.29 1.17
CA GLY A 350 2.70 7.21 0.19
C GLY A 350 1.25 7.01 -0.19
N GLY A 351 0.97 7.15 -1.49
CA GLY A 351 -0.36 7.02 -2.07
C GLY A 351 -0.44 7.69 -3.43
N CYS A 352 -1.42 7.25 -4.23
CA CYS A 352 -1.61 7.79 -5.58
C CYS A 352 -2.13 9.23 -5.54
N HIS A 353 -1.59 10.11 -6.38
CA HIS A 353 -2.12 11.45 -6.69
C HIS A 353 -2.33 12.41 -5.50
N ASN A 354 -1.90 12.11 -4.29
CA ASN A 354 -2.12 12.98 -3.13
C ASN A 354 -1.48 14.36 -3.28
N SER A 355 -0.39 14.47 -4.09
CA SER A 355 0.29 15.73 -4.42
C SER A 355 0.01 16.23 -5.85
N MET A 356 -1.07 15.79 -6.47
CA MET A 356 -1.47 16.19 -7.83
C MET A 356 -2.02 17.63 -7.85
N PHE A 357 -1.17 18.61 -7.85
CA PHE A 357 -1.51 20.04 -7.70
C PHE A 357 -2.17 20.70 -8.93
N ASN A 358 -2.33 20.00 -10.05
CA ASN A 358 -3.03 20.47 -11.26
C ASN A 358 -4.51 20.07 -11.29
N VAL A 359 -5.13 19.88 -10.14
CA VAL A 359 -6.55 19.53 -9.99
C VAL A 359 -7.49 20.72 -10.22
N SER A 360 -8.75 20.44 -10.56
CA SER A 360 -9.80 21.43 -10.78
C SER A 360 -11.17 20.91 -10.33
N THR A 361 -12.04 21.82 -9.88
CA THR A 361 -13.47 21.55 -9.65
C THR A 361 -14.30 21.56 -10.93
N ILE A 362 -13.76 22.12 -12.01
CA ILE A 362 -14.45 22.24 -13.29
C ILE A 362 -13.74 21.32 -14.27
N PRO A 363 -14.36 20.22 -14.70
CA PRO A 363 -13.82 19.38 -15.77
C PRO A 363 -13.58 20.24 -17.01
N THR A 364 -12.42 20.09 -17.64
CA THR A 364 -12.15 20.73 -18.92
C THR A 364 -12.81 19.93 -20.05
N LEU A 365 -12.95 20.53 -21.24
CA LEU A 365 -13.43 19.81 -22.42
C LEU A 365 -12.50 18.65 -22.83
N LEU A 366 -11.23 18.69 -22.39
CA LEU A 366 -10.27 17.61 -22.58
C LEU A 366 -10.56 16.43 -21.64
N ASP A 367 -11.03 16.67 -20.42
CA ASP A 367 -11.41 15.63 -19.45
C ASP A 367 -12.63 14.83 -19.94
N THR A 368 -13.56 15.49 -20.62
CA THR A 368 -14.75 14.82 -21.19
C THR A 368 -14.44 13.97 -22.43
N LYS A 369 -13.36 14.27 -23.14
CA LYS A 369 -12.90 13.46 -24.28
C LYS A 369 -12.12 12.22 -23.88
N ASN A 370 -11.41 12.28 -22.77
CA ASN A 370 -10.58 11.20 -22.25
C ASN A 370 -11.25 10.65 -20.99
N LEU A 371 -12.29 9.84 -21.15
CA LEU A 371 -13.04 9.18 -20.07
C LEU A 371 -12.19 8.44 -19.05
N HIS A 372 -10.89 8.27 -19.29
CA HIS A 372 -9.93 7.61 -18.42
C HIS A 372 -8.93 8.53 -17.73
N MET A 373 -8.91 9.83 -18.07
CA MET A 373 -7.90 10.78 -17.59
C MET A 373 -8.57 12.11 -17.25
N THR A 374 -9.37 12.14 -16.22
CA THR A 374 -9.82 13.41 -15.66
C THR A 374 -8.68 14.07 -14.90
N HIS A 375 -8.53 15.39 -14.95
CA HIS A 375 -7.52 16.15 -14.20
C HIS A 375 -7.55 15.90 -12.69
N SER A 376 -8.62 15.32 -12.19
CA SER A 376 -8.84 14.99 -10.79
C SER A 376 -9.09 13.51 -10.55
N TYR A 377 -8.79 12.64 -11.51
CA TYR A 377 -9.04 11.20 -11.42
C TYR A 377 -10.46 10.87 -10.95
N GLY A 378 -11.45 11.52 -11.56
CA GLY A 378 -12.85 11.33 -11.19
C GLY A 378 -13.28 12.06 -9.90
N PHE A 379 -12.37 12.79 -9.25
CA PHE A 379 -12.66 13.61 -8.09
C PHE A 379 -12.57 15.08 -8.43
N PRO A 380 -13.69 15.79 -8.62
CA PRO A 380 -13.68 17.24 -8.77
C PRO A 380 -13.29 17.86 -7.41
N THR A 381 -12.05 18.34 -7.31
CA THR A 381 -11.54 18.99 -6.11
C THR A 381 -10.83 20.29 -6.46
N ALA A 382 -10.99 21.29 -5.60
CA ALA A 382 -10.38 22.61 -5.80
C ALA A 382 -8.88 22.61 -5.52
N GLU A 383 -8.41 21.67 -4.73
CA GLU A 383 -7.01 21.50 -4.33
C GLU A 383 -6.74 20.04 -3.98
N CYS A 384 -5.51 19.58 -4.14
CA CYS A 384 -5.16 18.24 -3.75
C CYS A 384 -4.92 18.12 -2.24
N TRP A 385 -4.83 16.89 -1.77
CA TRP A 385 -4.65 16.53 -0.37
C TRP A 385 -3.43 17.23 0.26
N SER A 386 -2.28 17.15 -0.39
CA SER A 386 -1.02 17.77 0.07
C SER A 386 -1.09 19.30 0.08
N GLU A 387 -1.66 19.92 -0.96
CA GLU A 387 -1.84 21.37 -1.00
C GLU A 387 -2.74 21.87 0.13
N ARG A 388 -3.86 21.17 0.38
CA ARG A 388 -4.75 21.53 1.47
C ARG A 388 -4.02 21.52 2.81
N PHE A 389 -3.23 20.47 3.05
CA PHE A 389 -2.51 20.29 4.30
C PHE A 389 -1.51 21.43 4.57
N VAL A 390 -0.78 21.88 3.56
CA VAL A 390 0.17 23.00 3.72
C VAL A 390 -0.48 24.38 3.69
N ARG A 391 -1.68 24.51 3.11
CA ARG A 391 -2.39 25.81 3.03
C ARG A 391 -3.26 26.14 4.22
N LEU A 392 -3.49 25.21 5.15
CA LEU A 392 -4.25 25.48 6.36
C LEU A 392 -3.58 26.60 7.18
N PRO A 393 -4.28 27.74 7.44
CA PRO A 393 -3.67 28.88 8.15
C PRO A 393 -3.28 28.49 9.58
N LYS A 394 -2.04 28.74 9.96
CA LYS A 394 -1.45 28.47 11.29
C LYS A 394 -1.38 26.99 11.70
N LYS A 395 -2.02 26.09 10.99
CA LYS A 395 -2.17 24.68 11.33
C LYS A 395 -1.90 23.79 10.12
N GLY A 396 -2.09 22.48 10.24
CA GLY A 396 -1.78 21.51 9.21
C GLY A 396 -0.28 21.22 9.13
N ALA A 397 0.27 21.04 7.94
CA ALA A 397 1.68 20.73 7.71
C ALA A 397 2.51 21.96 7.37
N ILE A 398 3.82 21.93 7.69
CA ILE A 398 4.78 22.91 7.17
C ILE A 398 5.21 22.56 5.75
N ALA A 399 5.33 21.27 5.47
CA ALA A 399 5.65 20.74 4.16
C ALA A 399 5.03 19.35 3.96
N THR A 400 4.81 18.95 2.71
CA THR A 400 4.39 17.59 2.34
C THR A 400 5.23 17.06 1.19
N MET A 401 5.51 15.75 1.20
CA MET A 401 6.15 15.04 0.09
C MET A 401 5.27 13.87 -0.33
N GLY A 402 5.04 13.72 -1.62
CA GLY A 402 4.18 12.66 -2.16
C GLY A 402 4.06 12.68 -3.67
N ASN A 403 3.25 11.79 -4.21
CA ASN A 403 3.12 11.53 -5.63
C ASN A 403 2.14 12.49 -6.34
N THR A 404 2.54 13.00 -7.48
CA THR A 404 1.64 13.70 -8.42
C THR A 404 0.86 12.74 -9.32
N GLY A 405 1.34 11.51 -9.45
CA GLY A 405 0.75 10.43 -10.24
C GLY A 405 0.45 9.19 -9.40
N TYR A 406 0.40 8.02 -10.04
CA TYR A 406 0.22 6.74 -9.34
C TYR A 406 1.45 6.38 -8.49
N GLY A 407 1.26 6.20 -7.19
CA GLY A 407 2.21 5.52 -6.34
C GLY A 407 2.12 4.00 -6.55
N TYR A 408 3.25 3.34 -6.77
CA TYR A 408 3.35 1.89 -6.85
C TYR A 408 4.04 1.37 -5.59
N GLY A 409 3.58 0.25 -5.07
CA GLY A 409 4.19 -0.45 -3.94
C GLY A 409 4.72 -1.82 -4.34
N ILE A 410 5.64 -2.32 -3.54
CA ILE A 410 6.13 -3.69 -3.62
C ILE A 410 5.51 -4.49 -2.48
N LEU A 411 5.14 -5.73 -2.77
CA LEU A 411 4.42 -6.61 -1.85
C LEU A 411 5.37 -7.36 -0.90
N ASN A 412 4.82 -7.87 0.18
CA ASN A 412 5.43 -8.78 1.14
C ASN A 412 6.71 -8.22 1.79
N GLU A 413 7.59 -9.07 2.26
CA GLU A 413 8.87 -8.75 2.89
C GLU A 413 9.82 -7.88 2.04
N TYR A 414 9.54 -7.79 0.74
CA TYR A 414 10.30 -6.93 -0.18
C TYR A 414 9.83 -5.47 -0.17
N CYS A 415 8.76 -5.14 0.55
CA CYS A 415 8.16 -3.80 0.53
C CYS A 415 9.16 -2.68 0.82
N THR A 416 10.08 -2.87 1.75
CA THR A 416 11.08 -1.85 2.11
C THR A 416 12.30 -1.82 1.20
N VAL A 417 12.62 -2.92 0.49
CA VAL A 417 13.81 -3.05 -0.35
C VAL A 417 13.54 -3.02 -1.85
N GLY A 418 12.33 -3.40 -2.28
CA GLY A 418 12.00 -3.61 -3.68
C GLY A 418 11.81 -2.33 -4.52
N GLY A 419 11.94 -1.16 -3.93
CA GLY A 419 11.82 0.10 -4.66
C GLY A 419 10.46 0.78 -4.55
N LEU A 420 10.21 1.68 -5.50
CA LEU A 420 8.97 2.42 -5.67
C LEU A 420 8.59 3.26 -4.44
N ASP A 421 7.30 3.42 -4.17
CA ASP A 421 6.80 4.33 -3.12
C ASP A 421 7.28 3.94 -1.71
N ASN A 422 7.30 2.65 -1.42
CA ASN A 422 7.71 2.16 -0.10
C ASN A 422 9.19 2.47 0.19
N TYR A 423 10.06 2.36 -0.83
CA TYR A 423 11.48 2.67 -0.67
C TYR A 423 11.71 4.18 -0.57
N ILE A 424 11.18 4.98 -1.52
CA ILE A 424 11.46 6.42 -1.58
C ILE A 424 10.92 7.17 -0.36
N THR A 425 9.74 6.79 0.13
CA THR A 425 9.15 7.41 1.33
C THR A 425 9.94 7.08 2.60
N THR A 426 10.42 5.83 2.72
CA THR A 426 11.27 5.41 3.85
C THR A 426 12.64 6.08 3.78
N GLU A 427 13.21 6.24 2.57
CA GLU A 427 14.52 6.84 2.36
C GLU A 427 14.61 8.27 2.89
N PHE A 428 13.54 9.05 2.84
CA PHE A 428 13.54 10.37 3.45
C PHE A 428 13.88 10.33 4.95
N PHE A 429 13.38 9.35 5.67
CA PHE A 429 13.69 9.18 7.10
C PHE A 429 15.12 8.66 7.35
N VAL A 430 15.68 7.90 6.40
CA VAL A 430 17.11 7.54 6.41
C VAL A 430 17.97 8.79 6.24
N GLN A 431 17.62 9.66 5.29
CA GLN A 431 18.35 10.92 5.04
C GLN A 431 18.31 11.84 6.25
N TYR A 432 17.15 11.98 6.88
CA TYR A 432 17.01 12.80 8.08
C TYR A 432 17.70 12.16 9.31
N GLY A 433 17.29 10.94 9.67
CA GLY A 433 17.66 10.34 10.96
C GLY A 433 19.04 9.67 10.97
N THR A 434 19.48 9.08 9.85
CA THR A 434 20.77 8.39 9.75
C THR A 434 21.85 9.28 9.18
N HIS A 435 21.54 10.04 8.11
CA HIS A 435 22.53 10.92 7.45
C HIS A 435 22.58 12.33 8.02
N GLY A 436 21.68 12.70 8.94
CA GLY A 436 21.68 13.99 9.63
C GLY A 436 21.37 15.17 8.70
N ARG A 437 20.67 14.96 7.61
CA ARG A 437 20.25 16.02 6.70
C ARG A 437 19.03 16.73 7.26
N HIS A 438 19.26 17.80 7.97
CA HIS A 438 18.21 18.53 8.66
C HIS A 438 17.60 19.68 7.84
N VAL A 439 18.22 20.10 6.74
CA VAL A 439 17.59 21.00 5.77
C VAL A 439 16.64 20.20 4.89
N LEU A 440 15.38 20.63 4.83
CA LEU A 440 14.31 19.87 4.17
C LEU A 440 14.62 19.52 2.72
N GLY A 441 15.13 20.49 1.96
CA GLY A 441 15.51 20.29 0.56
C GLY A 441 16.73 19.38 0.38
N GLU A 442 17.69 19.41 1.32
CA GLU A 442 18.84 18.49 1.29
C GLU A 442 18.41 17.04 1.58
N ALA A 443 17.51 16.84 2.56
CA ALA A 443 16.95 15.52 2.83
C ALA A 443 16.15 15.00 1.63
N TYR A 444 15.33 15.84 1.02
CA TYR A 444 14.54 15.50 -0.17
C TYR A 444 15.43 15.17 -1.38
N ALA A 445 16.39 16.05 -1.72
CA ALA A 445 17.32 15.82 -2.84
C ALA A 445 18.19 14.57 -2.60
N GLY A 446 18.65 14.38 -1.36
CA GLY A 446 19.37 13.18 -0.95
C GLY A 446 18.58 11.90 -1.12
N THR A 447 17.27 11.95 -0.84
CA THR A 447 16.36 10.83 -1.07
C THR A 447 16.29 10.43 -2.53
N LEU A 448 16.12 11.41 -3.43
CA LEU A 448 16.11 11.16 -4.88
C LEU A 448 17.45 10.62 -5.38
N THR A 449 18.56 11.24 -4.95
CA THR A 449 19.91 10.82 -5.33
C THR A 449 20.21 9.39 -4.92
N GLU A 450 19.90 9.03 -3.68
CA GLU A 450 20.10 7.66 -3.18
C GLU A 450 19.24 6.65 -3.91
N TYR A 451 17.97 6.97 -4.11
CA TYR A 451 17.04 6.11 -4.86
C TYR A 451 17.56 5.82 -6.28
N ILE A 452 17.95 6.85 -7.01
CA ILE A 452 18.46 6.72 -8.38
C ILE A 452 19.75 5.88 -8.39
N SER A 453 20.69 6.22 -7.51
CA SER A 453 21.99 5.54 -7.42
C SER A 453 21.83 4.06 -7.09
N HIS A 454 20.94 3.75 -6.14
CA HIS A 454 20.70 2.37 -5.69
C HIS A 454 20.16 1.51 -6.83
N PHE A 455 19.05 1.89 -7.46
CA PHE A 455 18.39 1.07 -8.47
C PHE A 455 19.12 1.06 -9.82
N LYS A 456 19.78 2.16 -10.22
CA LYS A 456 20.71 2.14 -11.35
C LYS A 456 21.93 1.25 -11.07
N GLY A 457 22.46 1.27 -9.85
CA GLY A 457 23.58 0.43 -9.43
C GLY A 457 23.29 -1.05 -9.45
N LEU A 458 22.05 -1.46 -9.12
CA LEU A 458 21.59 -2.85 -9.21
C LEU A 458 21.27 -3.28 -10.66
N GLY A 459 21.16 -2.35 -11.60
CA GLY A 459 20.72 -2.63 -12.98
C GLY A 459 19.21 -2.88 -13.08
N GLU A 460 18.43 -2.44 -12.09
CA GLU A 460 16.97 -2.63 -12.00
C GLU A 460 16.18 -1.41 -12.49
N TRP A 461 16.87 -0.41 -13.05
CA TRP A 461 16.24 0.84 -13.46
C TRP A 461 15.31 0.65 -14.66
N ASP A 462 14.02 0.90 -14.45
CA ASP A 462 12.98 0.80 -15.46
C ASP A 462 12.05 2.03 -15.46
N VAL A 463 10.98 1.95 -16.25
CA VAL A 463 9.96 3.00 -16.35
C VAL A 463 9.25 3.29 -15.01
N ALA A 464 9.08 2.29 -14.16
CA ALA A 464 8.41 2.47 -12.88
C ALA A 464 9.31 3.23 -11.89
N HIS A 465 10.60 2.94 -11.88
CA HIS A 465 11.60 3.67 -11.09
C HIS A 465 11.74 5.12 -11.56
N GLN A 466 11.87 5.36 -12.86
CA GLN A 466 11.94 6.71 -13.41
C GLN A 466 10.70 7.52 -13.04
N LYS A 467 9.52 6.96 -13.30
CA LYS A 467 8.24 7.58 -12.95
C LYS A 467 8.16 7.92 -11.46
N THR A 468 8.63 7.05 -10.57
CA THR A 468 8.60 7.27 -9.12
C THR A 468 9.38 8.54 -8.75
N VAL A 469 10.56 8.72 -9.32
CA VAL A 469 11.38 9.95 -9.11
C VAL A 469 10.71 11.18 -9.69
N GLU A 470 10.22 11.11 -10.94
CA GLU A 470 9.64 12.27 -11.64
C GLU A 470 8.34 12.78 -11.00
N GLN A 471 7.59 11.92 -10.36
CA GLN A 471 6.29 12.28 -9.77
C GLN A 471 6.35 12.62 -8.27
N TRP A 472 7.42 12.25 -7.58
CA TRP A 472 7.55 12.54 -6.14
C TRP A 472 8.01 13.97 -5.94
N VAL A 473 7.20 14.79 -5.26
CA VAL A 473 7.39 16.23 -5.17
C VAL A 473 7.36 16.72 -3.72
N LEU A 474 8.14 17.76 -3.46
CA LEU A 474 8.13 18.52 -2.22
C LEU A 474 7.23 19.77 -2.38
N LEU A 475 6.15 19.81 -1.60
CA LEU A 475 5.33 21.01 -1.41
C LEU A 475 5.73 21.67 -0.09
N GLY A 476 6.58 22.68 -0.13
CA GLY A 476 7.15 23.37 1.02
C GLY A 476 8.37 24.20 0.63
N ASP A 477 8.97 24.84 1.62
CA ASP A 477 10.21 25.60 1.47
C ASP A 477 11.41 24.66 1.58
N PRO A 478 12.23 24.49 0.52
CA PRO A 478 13.37 23.59 0.57
C PRO A 478 14.51 24.09 1.45
N SER A 479 14.56 25.37 1.80
CA SER A 479 15.57 25.94 2.70
C SER A 479 15.27 25.76 4.19
N LEU A 480 14.06 25.26 4.51
CA LEU A 480 13.59 25.11 5.88
C LEU A 480 14.51 24.18 6.69
N LEU A 481 15.00 24.63 7.83
CA LEU A 481 15.66 23.79 8.81
C LEU A 481 14.60 23.03 9.63
N ILE A 482 14.55 21.72 9.48
CA ILE A 482 13.59 20.87 10.18
C ILE A 482 13.89 20.91 11.69
N GLY A 483 12.90 21.30 12.50
CA GLY A 483 13.06 21.54 13.93
C GLY A 483 13.35 23.00 14.27
N GLY A 484 13.34 23.90 13.28
CA GLY A 484 13.60 25.34 13.47
C GLY A 484 15.06 25.68 13.63
N TYR A 485 15.35 26.97 13.69
CA TYR A 485 16.71 27.46 13.80
C TYR A 485 17.15 27.57 15.27
N PRO A 486 18.38 27.18 15.62
CA PRO A 486 18.91 27.43 16.94
C PRO A 486 18.94 28.93 17.24
N SER A 487 18.53 29.33 18.45
CA SER A 487 18.52 30.72 18.94
C SER A 487 19.92 31.28 19.15
#